data_4a0bcde141f675172a37c6c171106dde
#
_entry.id   4a0bcde141f675172a37c6c171106dde
#
_cell.length_a   1.000
_cell.length_b   1.000
_cell.length_c   1.000
_cell.angle_alpha   90.00
_cell.angle_beta   90.00
_cell.angle_gamma   90.00
#
_symmetry.space_group_name_H-M   'P 1'
#
loop_
_entity.id
_entity.type
_entity.pdbx_description
1 polymer ?
#
loop_
_entity_poly.entity_id
_entity_poly.type
_entity_poly.pdbx_seq_one_letter_code
_entity_poly.pdbx_strand_id
1 'polypeptide(L)'
;MKMNHVGIMVGDMDKAVEFYTKALGLRIVMNNTKVIEERESAIGRMCIAVFGEGFKGFNIAHLVTSDGIGVELFEMKERQERHEVDFSRLGIFHFCLQLPKEQFHSAIKRVEEFGGKVRMDIMRYHPEDELKQAQMVYLEDPFGNLFE
;
A
#
# COMPACT_ATOMS: atom_id res chain seq x y z
N MET A 1 12.69 -14.80 11.37
CA MET A 1 12.54 -13.64 10.43
C MET A 1 11.19 -13.02 10.70
N LYS A 2 11.05 -11.70 10.62
CA LYS A 2 9.78 -10.97 10.76
C LYS A 2 9.68 -9.99 9.60
N MET A 3 8.47 -9.78 9.09
CA MET A 3 8.24 -8.69 8.13
C MET A 3 8.32 -7.36 8.88
N ASN A 4 9.07 -6.40 8.32
CA ASN A 4 9.21 -5.07 8.91
C ASN A 4 8.27 -4.07 8.21
N HIS A 5 8.32 -4.02 6.88
CA HIS A 5 7.48 -3.11 6.08
C HIS A 5 7.26 -3.64 4.65
N VAL A 6 6.34 -3.00 3.96
CA VAL A 6 6.11 -3.11 2.51
C VAL A 6 6.20 -1.71 1.90
N GLY A 7 6.82 -1.59 0.73
CA GLY A 7 6.84 -0.35 -0.06
C GLY A 7 5.76 -0.36 -1.14
N ILE A 8 5.03 0.73 -1.27
CA ILE A 8 3.91 0.89 -2.19
C ILE A 8 4.09 2.18 -3.00
N MET A 9 4.02 2.07 -4.33
CA MET A 9 4.04 3.24 -5.21
C MET A 9 2.66 3.89 -5.28
N VAL A 10 2.64 5.22 -5.13
CA VAL A 10 1.40 6.02 -5.17
C VAL A 10 1.54 7.19 -6.12
N GLY A 11 0.42 7.68 -6.60
CA GLY A 11 0.40 8.77 -7.56
C GLY A 11 0.26 10.18 -6.96
N ASP A 12 -0.13 10.27 -5.70
CA ASP A 12 -0.37 11.52 -4.97
C ASP A 12 -0.22 11.21 -3.48
N MET A 13 0.78 11.81 -2.84
CA MET A 13 1.12 11.48 -1.46
C MET A 13 0.04 11.90 -0.47
N ASP A 14 -0.55 13.07 -0.64
CA ASP A 14 -1.56 13.57 0.29
C ASP A 14 -2.83 12.70 0.23
N LYS A 15 -3.27 12.36 -0.97
CA LYS A 15 -4.40 11.44 -1.20
C LYS A 15 -4.10 10.03 -0.68
N ALA A 16 -2.86 9.56 -0.85
CA ALA A 16 -2.43 8.26 -0.34
C ALA A 16 -2.47 8.24 1.20
N VAL A 17 -1.84 9.22 1.84
CA VAL A 17 -1.83 9.31 3.32
C VAL A 17 -3.26 9.40 3.86
N GLU A 18 -4.14 10.18 3.23
CA GLU A 18 -5.55 10.25 3.62
C GLU A 18 -6.23 8.88 3.51
N PHE A 19 -6.08 8.18 2.37
CA PHE A 19 -6.65 6.86 2.17
C PHE A 19 -6.16 5.85 3.21
N TYR A 20 -4.85 5.68 3.34
CA TYR A 20 -4.27 4.67 4.24
C TYR A 20 -4.57 4.95 5.72
N THR A 21 -4.75 6.21 6.11
CA THR A 21 -5.12 6.56 7.49
C THR A 21 -6.63 6.52 7.75
N LYS A 22 -7.46 7.08 6.86
CA LYS A 22 -8.90 7.21 7.08
C LYS A 22 -9.68 5.96 6.69
N ALA A 23 -9.34 5.34 5.55
CA ALA A 23 -10.02 4.13 5.12
C ALA A 23 -9.51 2.88 5.85
N LEU A 24 -8.18 2.73 5.97
CA LEU A 24 -7.55 1.52 6.50
C LEU A 24 -7.12 1.64 7.98
N GLY A 25 -7.11 2.85 8.55
CA GLY A 25 -6.82 3.07 9.96
C GLY A 25 -5.33 2.97 10.34
N LEU A 26 -4.42 3.08 9.37
CA LEU A 26 -3.00 3.10 9.64
C LEU A 26 -2.58 4.40 10.35
N ARG A 27 -1.53 4.33 11.14
CA ARG A 27 -1.00 5.47 11.89
C ARG A 27 0.25 6.03 11.19
N ILE A 28 0.30 7.34 11.04
CA ILE A 28 1.48 8.03 10.46
C ILE A 28 2.64 7.99 11.46
N VAL A 29 3.82 7.60 10.96
CA VAL A 29 5.11 7.67 11.67
C VAL A 29 5.95 8.81 11.11
N MET A 30 5.99 8.95 9.80
CA MET A 30 6.67 10.04 9.09
C MET A 30 5.79 10.46 7.91
N ASN A 31 5.56 11.75 7.77
CA ASN A 31 4.68 12.26 6.72
C ASN A 31 5.47 13.03 5.66
N ASN A 32 5.15 12.74 4.41
CA ASN A 32 5.52 13.48 3.19
C ASN A 32 6.92 14.10 3.22
N THR A 33 7.94 13.27 3.44
CA THR A 33 9.33 13.69 3.44
C THR A 33 9.92 13.58 2.04
N LYS A 34 10.58 14.65 1.58
CA LYS A 34 11.21 14.68 0.27
C LYS A 34 12.60 14.04 0.31
N VAL A 35 12.83 13.10 -0.57
CA VAL A 35 14.15 12.50 -0.86
C VAL A 35 14.60 12.98 -2.24
N ILE A 36 15.83 13.47 -2.33
CA ILE A 36 16.42 13.93 -3.60
C ILE A 36 17.54 12.99 -4.04
N GLU A 37 17.77 12.92 -5.34
CA GLU A 37 18.92 12.25 -5.88
C GLU A 37 20.16 13.09 -5.62
N GLU A 38 21.05 12.61 -4.78
CA GLU A 38 22.32 13.25 -4.45
C GLU A 38 23.32 12.24 -3.86
N ARG A 39 24.60 12.55 -3.86
CA ARG A 39 25.66 11.62 -3.41
C ARG A 39 26.26 11.96 -2.05
N GLU A 40 25.93 13.13 -1.50
CA GLU A 40 26.52 13.68 -0.29
C GLU A 40 26.05 12.92 0.95
N SER A 41 24.75 12.60 1.04
CA SER A 41 24.18 11.86 2.19
C SER A 41 24.23 10.35 2.01
N ALA A 42 24.13 9.64 3.12
CA ALA A 42 24.03 8.16 3.12
C ALA A 42 22.73 7.68 2.45
N ILE A 43 21.62 8.40 2.67
CA ILE A 43 20.31 8.06 2.07
C ILE A 43 20.33 8.27 0.56
N GLY A 44 20.90 9.36 0.08
CA GLY A 44 21.02 9.62 -1.36
C GLY A 44 21.84 8.55 -2.07
N ARG A 45 22.99 8.16 -1.51
CA ARG A 45 23.80 7.06 -2.06
C ARG A 45 23.08 5.71 -2.05
N MET A 46 22.34 5.42 -0.97
CA MET A 46 21.52 4.20 -0.89
C MET A 46 20.43 4.21 -1.97
N CYS A 47 19.73 5.33 -2.14
CA CYS A 47 18.67 5.46 -3.14
C CYS A 47 19.22 5.30 -4.56
N ILE A 48 20.39 5.88 -4.88
CA ILE A 48 21.05 5.68 -6.18
C ILE A 48 21.38 4.19 -6.39
N ALA A 49 21.87 3.50 -5.37
CA ALA A 49 22.17 2.07 -5.47
C ALA A 49 20.94 1.20 -5.72
N VAL A 50 19.77 1.60 -5.19
CA VAL A 50 18.50 0.84 -5.32
C VAL A 50 17.76 1.20 -6.61
N PHE A 51 17.61 2.48 -6.90
CA PHE A 51 16.77 2.98 -8.01
C PHE A 51 17.55 3.28 -9.29
N GLY A 52 18.89 3.33 -9.21
CA GLY A 52 19.75 3.77 -10.31
C GLY A 52 19.89 5.29 -10.36
N GLU A 53 20.85 5.76 -11.19
CA GLU A 53 21.00 7.19 -11.48
C GLU A 53 19.84 7.68 -12.35
N GLY A 54 19.41 8.92 -12.14
CA GLY A 54 18.32 9.54 -12.89
C GLY A 54 16.94 9.32 -12.31
N PHE A 55 16.80 8.76 -11.08
CA PHE A 55 15.49 8.62 -10.41
C PHE A 55 14.91 9.97 -9.96
N LYS A 56 15.72 11.04 -9.94
CA LYS A 56 15.35 12.44 -9.65
C LYS A 56 14.76 12.73 -8.27
N GLY A 57 14.48 11.69 -7.48
CA GLY A 57 13.92 11.78 -6.16
C GLY A 57 12.44 11.39 -6.07
N PHE A 58 11.91 11.38 -4.85
CA PHE A 58 10.55 11.01 -4.52
C PHE A 58 10.11 11.69 -3.22
N ASN A 59 8.81 11.69 -2.97
CA ASN A 59 8.26 11.90 -1.64
C ASN A 59 8.01 10.55 -0.99
N ILE A 60 8.19 10.47 0.33
CA ILE A 60 7.95 9.25 1.11
C ILE A 60 7.14 9.55 2.37
N ALA A 61 6.22 8.67 2.70
CA ALA A 61 5.56 8.65 3.99
C ALA A 61 5.68 7.24 4.60
N HIS A 62 5.88 7.17 5.91
CA HIS A 62 5.88 5.93 6.66
C HIS A 62 4.63 5.86 7.52
N LEU A 63 3.86 4.82 7.33
CA LEU A 63 2.72 4.48 8.14
C LEU A 63 2.95 3.12 8.82
N VAL A 64 2.13 2.80 9.80
CA VAL A 64 2.24 1.55 10.54
C VAL A 64 0.87 0.99 10.87
N THR A 65 0.73 -0.31 10.73
CA THR A 65 -0.44 -1.08 11.17
C THR A 65 -0.52 -1.17 12.70
N SER A 66 -1.63 -1.64 13.25
CA SER A 66 -1.81 -1.78 14.70
C SER A 66 -0.85 -2.79 15.34
N ASP A 67 -0.38 -3.78 14.59
CA ASP A 67 0.59 -4.80 15.01
C ASP A 67 2.05 -4.43 14.69
N GLY A 68 2.29 -3.21 14.17
CA GLY A 68 3.63 -2.65 14.01
C GLY A 68 4.31 -2.94 12.68
N ILE A 69 3.61 -3.46 11.67
CA ILE A 69 4.15 -3.62 10.32
C ILE A 69 4.09 -2.28 9.59
N GLY A 70 5.22 -1.87 9.01
CA GLY A 70 5.32 -0.62 8.26
C GLY A 70 4.70 -0.69 6.87
N VAL A 71 4.15 0.44 6.45
CA VAL A 71 3.75 0.70 5.06
C VAL A 71 4.44 1.98 4.62
N GLU A 72 5.37 1.85 3.67
CA GLU A 72 6.09 2.98 3.09
C GLU A 72 5.43 3.36 1.76
N LEU A 73 4.94 4.59 1.68
CA LEU A 73 4.34 5.13 0.46
C LEU A 73 5.39 5.93 -0.31
N PHE A 74 5.54 5.64 -1.59
CA PHE A 74 6.51 6.30 -2.47
C PHE A 74 5.78 7.03 -3.60
N GLU A 75 5.98 8.34 -3.70
CA GLU A 75 5.55 9.14 -4.84
C GLU A 75 6.77 9.59 -5.63
N MET A 76 7.07 8.91 -6.74
CA MET A 76 8.21 9.24 -7.60
C MET A 76 7.96 10.55 -8.35
N LYS A 77 9.00 11.38 -8.51
CA LYS A 77 8.92 12.64 -9.29
C LYS A 77 8.58 12.40 -10.76
N GLU A 78 9.14 11.39 -11.36
CA GLU A 78 8.79 10.97 -12.71
C GLU A 78 7.93 9.72 -12.61
N ARG A 79 6.66 9.86 -13.00
CA ARG A 79 5.69 8.78 -13.03
C ARG A 79 5.58 8.24 -14.45
N GLN A 80 5.57 6.93 -14.56
CA GLN A 80 4.96 6.28 -15.73
C GLN A 80 3.47 6.18 -15.49
N GLU A 81 2.67 6.26 -16.56
CA GLU A 81 1.25 5.97 -16.46
C GLU A 81 1.05 4.58 -15.86
N ARG A 82 0.01 4.47 -15.04
CA ARG A 82 -0.33 3.20 -14.41
C ARG A 82 -0.66 2.17 -15.50
N HIS A 83 0.02 1.04 -15.46
CA HIS A 83 -0.44 -0.17 -16.14
C HIS A 83 -1.38 -0.94 -15.21
N GLU A 84 -2.43 -1.52 -15.77
CA GLU A 84 -3.24 -2.51 -15.05
C GLU A 84 -2.34 -3.60 -14.49
N VAL A 85 -2.74 -4.21 -13.36
CA VAL A 85 -1.99 -5.32 -12.77
C VAL A 85 -1.85 -6.42 -13.81
N ASP A 86 -0.62 -6.68 -14.22
CA ASP A 86 -0.29 -7.71 -15.21
C ASP A 86 0.13 -8.99 -14.47
N PHE A 87 -0.79 -9.91 -14.31
CA PHE A 87 -0.54 -11.20 -13.64
C PHE A 87 0.39 -12.15 -14.41
N SER A 88 0.79 -11.80 -15.64
CA SER A 88 1.81 -12.54 -16.38
C SER A 88 3.23 -12.19 -15.94
N ARG A 89 3.42 -11.09 -15.22
CA ARG A 89 4.72 -10.64 -14.72
C ARG A 89 5.01 -11.23 -13.34
N LEU A 90 6.26 -11.61 -13.13
CA LEU A 90 6.73 -12.04 -11.81
C LEU A 90 6.84 -10.84 -10.86
N GLY A 91 6.39 -10.99 -9.62
CA GLY A 91 6.49 -9.96 -8.59
C GLY A 91 5.43 -10.09 -7.51
N ILE A 92 5.47 -9.17 -6.56
CA ILE A 92 4.42 -9.03 -5.54
C ILE A 92 3.25 -8.30 -6.20
N PHE A 93 2.06 -8.89 -6.20
CA PHE A 93 0.88 -8.30 -6.82
C PHE A 93 -0.17 -7.83 -5.83
N HIS A 94 -0.13 -8.28 -4.57
CA HIS A 94 -0.99 -7.77 -3.50
C HIS A 94 -0.33 -7.93 -2.13
N PHE A 95 -0.88 -7.23 -1.15
CA PHE A 95 -0.65 -7.45 0.28
C PHE A 95 -2.00 -7.74 0.96
N CYS A 96 -1.97 -8.36 2.13
CA CYS A 96 -3.19 -8.70 2.86
C CYS A 96 -3.22 -7.99 4.21
N LEU A 97 -4.37 -7.43 4.57
CA LEU A 97 -4.68 -6.84 5.87
C LEU A 97 -5.74 -7.66 6.58
N GLN A 98 -5.54 -7.92 7.85
CA GLN A 98 -6.51 -8.61 8.68
C GLN A 98 -7.13 -7.63 9.69
N LEU A 99 -8.45 -7.74 9.88
CA LEU A 99 -9.19 -6.92 10.84
C LEU A 99 -10.27 -7.74 11.54
N PRO A 100 -10.77 -7.28 12.69
CA PRO A 100 -11.89 -7.92 13.38
C PRO A 100 -13.13 -8.00 12.49
N LYS A 101 -13.87 -9.11 12.60
CA LYS A 101 -15.07 -9.39 11.79
C LYS A 101 -16.10 -8.26 11.81
N GLU A 102 -16.32 -7.65 12.95
CA GLU A 102 -17.26 -6.56 13.14
C GLU A 102 -16.89 -5.27 12.40
N GLN A 103 -15.62 -5.12 12.02
CA GLN A 103 -15.12 -3.97 11.27
C GLN A 103 -15.10 -4.21 9.74
N PHE A 104 -15.27 -5.45 9.29
CA PHE A 104 -15.04 -5.87 7.90
C PHE A 104 -15.89 -5.05 6.89
N HIS A 105 -17.20 -5.03 7.04
CA HIS A 105 -18.08 -4.31 6.11
C HIS A 105 -17.92 -2.79 6.17
N SER A 106 -17.65 -2.25 7.36
CA SER A 106 -17.40 -0.81 7.50
C SER A 106 -16.07 -0.39 6.88
N ALA A 107 -15.05 -1.25 6.90
CA ALA A 107 -13.77 -1.00 6.25
C ALA A 107 -13.93 -0.96 4.72
N ILE A 108 -14.69 -1.88 4.12
CA ILE A 108 -14.99 -1.88 2.68
C ILE A 108 -15.66 -0.57 2.26
N LYS A 109 -16.67 -0.11 3.01
CA LYS A 109 -17.34 1.18 2.73
C LYS A 109 -16.36 2.36 2.78
N ARG A 110 -15.50 2.42 3.80
CA ARG A 110 -14.48 3.48 3.88
C ARG A 110 -13.50 3.42 2.69
N VAL A 111 -13.10 2.23 2.26
CA VAL A 111 -12.26 2.09 1.06
C VAL A 111 -12.91 2.76 -0.15
N GLU A 112 -14.19 2.52 -0.41
CA GLU A 112 -14.94 3.15 -1.50
C GLU A 112 -15.09 4.66 -1.29
N GLU A 113 -15.44 5.12 -0.08
CA GLU A 113 -15.59 6.53 0.28
C GLU A 113 -14.31 7.34 0.04
N PHE A 114 -13.13 6.74 0.26
CA PHE A 114 -11.82 7.36 0.04
C PHE A 114 -11.22 7.06 -1.34
N GLY A 115 -12.03 6.58 -2.28
CA GLY A 115 -11.67 6.46 -3.70
C GLY A 115 -11.00 5.14 -4.10
N GLY A 116 -11.00 4.15 -3.21
CA GLY A 116 -10.66 2.77 -3.56
C GLY A 116 -11.79 2.06 -4.29
N LYS A 117 -11.57 0.80 -4.67
CA LYS A 117 -12.54 0.00 -5.44
C LYS A 117 -12.63 -1.42 -4.89
N VAL A 118 -13.85 -1.97 -4.92
CA VAL A 118 -14.10 -3.41 -4.70
C VAL A 118 -13.85 -4.17 -6.02
N ARG A 119 -13.04 -5.23 -5.99
CA ARG A 119 -12.65 -6.01 -7.17
C ARG A 119 -13.43 -7.32 -7.34
N MET A 120 -14.06 -7.80 -6.28
CA MET A 120 -14.83 -9.03 -6.29
C MET A 120 -15.88 -9.03 -5.18
N ASP A 121 -16.85 -9.92 -5.26
CA ASP A 121 -17.79 -10.15 -4.18
C ASP A 121 -17.08 -10.72 -2.94
N ILE A 122 -17.65 -10.44 -1.75
CA ILE A 122 -17.15 -11.01 -0.50
C ILE A 122 -17.28 -12.54 -0.55
N MET A 123 -16.19 -13.21 -0.24
CA MET A 123 -16.15 -14.68 -0.19
C MET A 123 -15.71 -15.17 1.18
N ARG A 124 -15.95 -16.46 1.44
CA ARG A 124 -15.35 -17.13 2.57
C ARG A 124 -13.86 -17.37 2.28
N TYR A 125 -12.98 -17.04 3.22
CA TYR A 125 -11.53 -17.17 3.04
C TYR A 125 -11.09 -18.64 2.82
N HIS A 126 -11.77 -19.57 3.49
CA HIS A 126 -11.61 -21.01 3.30
C HIS A 126 -12.93 -21.61 2.84
N PRO A 127 -13.28 -21.54 1.55
CA PRO A 127 -14.58 -22.02 1.06
C PRO A 127 -14.78 -23.53 1.28
N GLU A 128 -13.70 -24.30 1.37
CA GLU A 128 -13.69 -25.75 1.62
C GLU A 128 -13.86 -26.13 3.11
N ASP A 129 -13.75 -25.20 4.03
CA ASP A 129 -13.85 -25.42 5.48
C ASP A 129 -15.03 -24.65 6.08
N GLU A 130 -16.16 -25.34 6.26
CA GLU A 130 -17.39 -24.73 6.79
C GLU A 130 -17.27 -24.22 8.23
N LEU A 131 -16.31 -24.74 8.99
CA LEU A 131 -16.07 -24.30 10.38
C LEU A 131 -15.35 -22.95 10.45
N LYS A 132 -14.60 -22.59 9.41
CA LYS A 132 -13.90 -21.31 9.34
C LYS A 132 -14.83 -20.24 8.75
N GLN A 133 -15.14 -19.25 9.57
CA GLN A 133 -16.06 -18.15 9.23
C GLN A 133 -15.36 -16.87 8.75
N ALA A 134 -14.04 -16.91 8.52
CA ALA A 134 -13.30 -15.78 7.99
C ALA A 134 -13.77 -15.43 6.56
N GLN A 135 -13.93 -14.15 6.31
CA GLN A 135 -14.31 -13.61 5.01
C GLN A 135 -13.11 -12.91 4.38
N MET A 136 -13.12 -12.82 3.06
CA MET A 136 -12.12 -12.10 2.29
C MET A 136 -12.77 -11.28 1.17
N VAL A 137 -12.05 -10.27 0.73
CA VAL A 137 -12.39 -9.45 -0.44
C VAL A 137 -11.11 -8.85 -1.01
N TYR A 138 -10.98 -8.79 -2.32
CA TYR A 138 -9.94 -8.01 -2.98
C TYR A 138 -10.42 -6.61 -3.28
N LEU A 139 -9.57 -5.65 -2.94
CA LEU A 139 -9.80 -4.21 -3.06
C LEU A 139 -8.63 -3.55 -3.78
N GLU A 140 -8.86 -2.37 -4.34
CA GLU A 140 -7.79 -1.49 -4.82
C GLU A 140 -7.77 -0.19 -4.04
N ASP A 141 -6.57 0.34 -3.84
CA ASP A 141 -6.40 1.72 -3.40
C ASP A 141 -6.73 2.71 -4.55
N PRO A 142 -6.76 4.04 -4.32
CA PRO A 142 -7.03 5.03 -5.36
C PRO A 142 -6.04 5.03 -6.54
N PHE A 143 -4.90 4.36 -6.39
CA PHE A 143 -3.87 4.24 -7.42
C PHE A 143 -3.86 2.87 -8.07
N GLY A 144 -4.69 1.95 -7.58
CA GLY A 144 -4.92 0.59 -8.03
C GLY A 144 -3.91 -0.41 -7.57
N ASN A 145 -3.25 -0.15 -6.48
CA ASN A 145 -2.55 -1.21 -5.77
C ASN A 145 -3.58 -2.18 -5.20
N LEU A 146 -3.39 -3.45 -5.51
CA LEU A 146 -4.31 -4.50 -5.07
C LEU A 146 -3.98 -4.91 -3.63
N PHE A 147 -5.01 -5.07 -2.83
CA PHE A 147 -4.89 -5.64 -1.48
C PHE A 147 -6.09 -6.49 -1.11
N GLU A 148 -5.87 -7.40 -0.17
CA GLU A 148 -6.87 -8.29 0.39
C GLU A 148 -7.28 -7.83 1.78
#